data_8fd915aceeb7b5cfb176f47de2309e52
#
_entry.id   8fd915aceeb7b5cfb176f47de2309e52
#
_cell.length_a   1.000
_cell.length_b   1.000
_cell.length_c   1.000
_cell.angle_alpha   90.00
_cell.angle_beta   90.00
_cell.angle_gamma   90.00
#
_symmetry.space_group_name_H-M   'P 1'
#
loop_
_entity.id
_entity.type
_entity.pdbx_description
1 polymer ?
#
loop_
_entity_poly.entity_id
_entity_poly.type
_entity_poly.pdbx_seq_one_letter_code
_entity_poly.pdbx_strand_id
1 'polypeptide(L)'
;RESANPVLDWDTGKLLEYRQLLRDPKHKELWTKAGANELGRLAQGVGGQIDGTNTIFFIHKHEIPQDRLKDVTYIKFVASVRTEKDDPNRIRATLGGNLIHYPDDVGTPTADLLLIKIFLNSVISSDRARFATADLSNFYLMTPLKRPEFGRVKMSDIPDEIINEYKLHEKAVEGWVYFKVMR
;
A
#
# COMPACT_ATOMS: atom_id res chain seq x y z
N ARG A 1 2.43 -16.66 -7.73
CA ARG A 1 2.38 -16.17 -6.32
C ARG A 1 3.36 -15.02 -6.24
N GLU A 2 2.87 -13.78 -6.15
CA GLU A 2 3.70 -12.67 -5.71
C GLU A 2 4.15 -13.01 -4.29
N SER A 3 5.37 -13.48 -4.15
CA SER A 3 5.95 -13.60 -2.82
C SER A 3 6.33 -12.19 -2.38
N ALA A 4 5.96 -11.80 -1.17
CA ALA A 4 6.48 -10.62 -0.50
C ALA A 4 7.96 -10.86 -0.14
N ASN A 5 8.77 -11.13 -1.17
CA ASN A 5 10.16 -11.50 -1.01
C ASN A 5 11.01 -10.24 -1.04
N PRO A 6 12.02 -10.17 -0.18
CA PRO A 6 13.06 -9.16 -0.30
C PRO A 6 13.68 -9.21 -1.70
N VAL A 7 14.20 -8.07 -2.14
CA VAL A 7 14.81 -7.93 -3.46
C VAL A 7 16.16 -8.63 -3.47
N LEU A 8 16.42 -9.48 -4.46
CA LEU A 8 17.72 -10.12 -4.63
C LEU A 8 18.72 -9.09 -5.18
N ASP A 9 19.76 -8.83 -4.43
CA ASP A 9 20.95 -8.14 -4.96
C ASP A 9 21.84 -9.15 -5.68
N TRP A 10 21.92 -9.04 -6.99
CA TRP A 10 22.64 -9.98 -7.85
C TRP A 10 24.15 -9.96 -7.65
N ASP A 11 24.74 -8.85 -7.15
CA ASP A 11 26.17 -8.74 -6.93
C ASP A 11 26.60 -9.47 -5.67
N THR A 12 25.77 -9.40 -4.63
CA THR A 12 26.11 -10.01 -3.33
C THR A 12 25.36 -11.31 -3.04
N GLY A 13 24.33 -11.65 -3.85
CA GLY A 13 23.44 -12.78 -3.61
C GLY A 13 22.53 -12.62 -2.39
N LYS A 14 22.49 -11.43 -1.78
CA LYS A 14 21.69 -11.17 -0.57
C LYS A 14 20.28 -10.70 -0.93
N LEU A 15 19.35 -11.07 -0.07
CA LEU A 15 17.98 -10.57 -0.11
C LEU A 15 17.89 -9.29 0.74
N LEU A 16 17.53 -8.18 0.10
CA LEU A 16 17.46 -6.86 0.72
C LEU A 16 16.00 -6.44 0.95
N GLU A 17 15.68 -6.07 2.19
CA GLU A 17 14.41 -5.43 2.54
C GLU A 17 14.43 -3.93 2.24
N TYR A 18 13.26 -3.28 2.21
CA TYR A 18 13.12 -1.86 1.89
C TYR A 18 14.11 -0.94 2.62
N ARG A 19 14.26 -1.10 3.94
CA ARG A 19 15.21 -0.28 4.73
C ARG A 19 16.67 -0.49 4.35
N GLN A 20 17.03 -1.69 3.90
CA GLN A 20 18.37 -1.99 3.42
C GLN A 20 18.59 -1.36 2.05
N LEU A 21 17.59 -1.44 1.17
CA LEU A 21 17.60 -0.81 -0.15
C LEU A 21 17.74 0.73 -0.06
N LEU A 22 17.09 1.38 0.93
CA LEU A 22 17.25 2.82 1.15
C LEU A 22 18.64 3.23 1.67
N ARG A 23 19.37 2.33 2.30
CA ARG A 23 20.72 2.59 2.82
C ARG A 23 21.83 2.26 1.84
N ASP A 24 21.55 1.42 0.87
CA ASP A 24 22.52 0.99 -0.13
C ASP A 24 22.64 2.06 -1.22
N PRO A 25 23.82 2.67 -1.42
CA PRO A 25 24.01 3.71 -2.43
C PRO A 25 23.60 3.30 -3.85
N LYS A 26 23.73 2.02 -4.21
CA LYS A 26 23.37 1.46 -5.52
C LYS A 26 21.85 1.45 -5.74
N HIS A 27 21.12 1.19 -4.69
CA HIS A 27 19.67 0.95 -4.75
C HIS A 27 18.83 2.14 -4.25
N LYS A 28 19.43 3.03 -3.47
CA LYS A 28 18.77 4.11 -2.73
C LYS A 28 17.86 4.97 -3.60
N GLU A 29 18.37 5.52 -4.68
CA GLU A 29 17.61 6.46 -5.52
C GLU A 29 16.33 5.82 -6.07
N LEU A 30 16.48 4.64 -6.67
CA LEU A 30 15.39 3.88 -7.27
C LEU A 30 14.28 3.56 -6.25
N TRP A 31 14.68 3.02 -5.09
CA TRP A 31 13.72 2.57 -4.09
C TRP A 31 13.14 3.71 -3.24
N THR A 32 13.87 4.83 -3.12
CA THR A 32 13.32 6.08 -2.57
C THR A 32 12.19 6.61 -3.46
N LYS A 33 12.41 6.62 -4.78
CA LYS A 33 11.38 7.02 -5.75
C LYS A 33 10.15 6.11 -5.69
N ALA A 34 10.36 4.80 -5.71
CA ALA A 34 9.26 3.83 -5.61
C ALA A 34 8.47 3.98 -4.31
N GLY A 35 9.15 4.27 -3.19
CA GLY A 35 8.51 4.55 -1.90
C GLY A 35 7.70 5.85 -1.90
N ALA A 36 8.23 6.91 -2.51
CA ALA A 36 7.53 8.19 -2.66
C ALA A 36 6.27 8.03 -3.51
N ASN A 37 6.36 7.32 -4.64
CA ASN A 37 5.22 7.04 -5.50
C ASN A 37 4.11 6.26 -4.77
N GLU A 38 4.47 5.24 -3.99
CA GLU A 38 3.48 4.47 -3.22
C GLU A 38 2.81 5.30 -2.13
N LEU A 39 3.59 6.05 -1.34
CA LEU A 39 3.02 6.91 -0.29
C LEU A 39 2.19 8.06 -0.88
N GLY A 40 2.67 8.71 -1.95
CA GLY A 40 1.92 9.74 -2.65
C GLY A 40 0.60 9.22 -3.21
N ARG A 41 0.62 8.03 -3.83
CA ARG A 41 -0.59 7.37 -4.32
C ARG A 41 -1.60 7.06 -3.20
N LEU A 42 -1.14 6.63 -2.04
CA LEU A 42 -2.03 6.37 -0.89
C LEU A 42 -2.52 7.67 -0.24
N ALA A 43 -1.73 8.72 -0.27
CA ALA A 43 -2.06 10.03 0.27
C ALA A 43 -2.80 10.90 -0.79
N GLN A 44 -2.42 12.16 -0.95
CA GLN A 44 -3.05 13.13 -1.85
C GLN A 44 -2.23 13.40 -3.11
N GLY A 45 -1.26 12.54 -3.41
CA GLY A 45 -0.35 12.69 -4.54
C GLY A 45 1.06 13.11 -4.14
N VAL A 46 1.97 13.20 -5.09
CA VAL A 46 3.33 13.71 -4.89
C VAL A 46 3.92 14.23 -6.20
N GLY A 47 4.63 15.36 -6.12
CA GLY A 47 5.38 15.96 -7.22
C GLY A 47 4.57 16.33 -8.46
N GLY A 48 3.25 16.42 -8.38
CA GLY A 48 2.35 16.68 -9.51
C GLY A 48 2.31 15.58 -10.58
N GLN A 49 2.97 14.44 -10.36
CA GLN A 49 3.06 13.32 -11.30
C GLN A 49 2.26 12.09 -10.83
N ILE A 50 2.05 11.96 -9.53
CA ILE A 50 1.31 10.86 -8.92
C ILE A 50 0.03 11.40 -8.31
N ASP A 51 -1.10 10.92 -8.80
CA ASP A 51 -2.41 11.21 -8.22
C ASP A 51 -2.66 10.39 -6.96
N GLY A 52 -3.19 11.05 -5.93
CA GLY A 52 -3.54 10.43 -4.67
C GLY A 52 -4.91 9.78 -4.66
N THR A 53 -5.04 8.70 -3.91
CA THR A 53 -6.33 8.00 -3.70
C THR A 53 -7.07 8.51 -2.46
N ASN A 54 -6.47 9.39 -1.66
CA ASN A 54 -7.03 9.84 -0.38
C ASN A 54 -7.30 8.67 0.60
N THR A 55 -6.51 7.63 0.52
CA THR A 55 -6.61 6.46 1.41
C THR A 55 -6.07 6.79 2.80
N ILE A 56 -4.95 7.52 2.87
CA ILE A 56 -4.36 7.97 4.13
C ILE A 56 -4.24 9.49 4.17
N PHE A 57 -4.29 10.04 5.39
CA PHE A 57 -4.01 11.45 5.67
C PHE A 57 -3.03 11.54 6.84
N PHE A 58 -1.93 12.24 6.65
CA PHE A 58 -0.98 12.50 7.71
C PHE A 58 -1.55 13.51 8.71
N ILE A 59 -1.56 13.13 9.99
CA ILE A 59 -2.18 13.90 11.07
C ILE A 59 -1.20 14.12 12.23
N HIS A 60 -1.51 15.03 13.12
CA HIS A 60 -0.83 15.14 14.41
C HIS A 60 -1.29 14.03 15.37
N LYS A 61 -0.38 13.56 16.23
CA LYS A 61 -0.70 12.52 17.23
C LYS A 61 -1.89 12.87 18.12
N HIS A 62 -2.05 14.15 18.48
CA HIS A 62 -3.14 14.61 19.33
C HIS A 62 -4.52 14.60 18.66
N GLU A 63 -4.60 14.47 17.34
CA GLU A 63 -5.85 14.29 16.61
C GLU A 63 -6.41 12.88 16.73
N ILE A 64 -5.64 11.92 17.27
CA ILE A 64 -6.11 10.56 17.52
C ILE A 64 -6.90 10.55 18.83
N PRO A 65 -8.17 10.08 18.82
CA PRO A 65 -8.95 9.95 20.06
C PRO A 65 -8.23 9.09 21.11
N GLN A 66 -8.31 9.46 22.37
CA GLN A 66 -7.56 8.80 23.45
C GLN A 66 -7.89 7.31 23.59
N ASP A 67 -9.14 6.95 23.42
CA ASP A 67 -9.63 5.56 23.43
C ASP A 67 -9.11 4.74 22.24
N ARG A 68 -8.66 5.41 21.15
CA ARG A 68 -8.16 4.79 19.93
C ARG A 68 -6.63 4.72 19.85
N LEU A 69 -5.90 5.32 20.80
CA LEU A 69 -4.43 5.26 20.81
C LEU A 69 -3.89 3.81 20.86
N LYS A 70 -4.61 2.93 21.53
CA LYS A 70 -4.26 1.50 21.62
C LYS A 70 -4.39 0.75 20.30
N ASP A 71 -5.23 1.25 19.38
CA ASP A 71 -5.50 0.65 18.08
C ASP A 71 -4.52 1.14 16.99
N VAL A 72 -3.60 2.05 17.34
CA VAL A 72 -2.63 2.59 16.37
C VAL A 72 -1.71 1.48 15.90
N THR A 73 -1.83 1.13 14.64
CA THR A 73 -1.02 0.12 13.98
C THR A 73 0.20 0.71 13.27
N TYR A 74 0.91 -0.08 12.50
CA TYR A 74 2.11 0.32 11.78
C TYR A 74 2.02 0.01 10.29
N ILE A 75 2.77 0.76 9.48
CA ILE A 75 3.03 0.40 8.08
C ILE A 75 4.31 -0.45 7.99
N LYS A 76 4.23 -1.51 7.20
CA LYS A 76 5.37 -2.27 6.69
C LYS A 76 5.48 -2.03 5.19
N PHE A 77 6.67 -1.61 4.75
CA PHE A 77 6.98 -1.50 3.32
C PHE A 77 7.54 -2.82 2.81
N VAL A 78 6.98 -3.30 1.72
CA VAL A 78 7.42 -4.52 1.03
C VAL A 78 7.89 -4.13 -0.37
N ALA A 79 9.16 -4.39 -0.65
CA ALA A 79 9.74 -4.19 -1.97
C ALA A 79 9.58 -5.46 -2.81
N SER A 80 9.27 -5.30 -4.08
CA SER A 80 9.20 -6.41 -5.05
C SER A 80 9.62 -5.95 -6.44
N VAL A 81 10.18 -6.87 -7.23
CA VAL A 81 10.52 -6.61 -8.63
C VAL A 81 9.58 -7.44 -9.53
N ARG A 82 8.99 -6.78 -10.52
CA ARG A 82 8.10 -7.37 -11.54
C ARG A 82 8.66 -7.11 -12.92
N THR A 83 9.43 -8.04 -13.41
CA THR A 83 10.19 -7.90 -14.67
C THR A 83 9.32 -7.72 -15.90
N GLU A 84 8.04 -8.12 -15.83
CA GLU A 84 7.08 -8.04 -16.92
C GLU A 84 6.28 -6.71 -16.99
N LYS A 85 6.59 -5.74 -16.11
CA LYS A 85 5.92 -4.43 -16.08
C LYS A 85 6.86 -3.31 -16.51
N ASP A 86 6.30 -2.23 -17.08
CA ASP A 86 7.06 -1.04 -17.48
C ASP A 86 7.77 -0.37 -16.31
N ASP A 87 7.14 -0.38 -15.12
CA ASP A 87 7.77 -0.04 -13.84
C ASP A 87 7.95 -1.31 -13.01
N PRO A 88 9.14 -1.93 -13.07
CA PRO A 88 9.36 -3.21 -12.42
C PRO A 88 9.52 -3.09 -10.90
N ASN A 89 9.93 -1.94 -10.38
CA ASN A 89 10.28 -1.76 -8.97
C ASN A 89 9.10 -1.23 -8.18
N ARG A 90 8.49 -2.10 -7.40
CA ARG A 90 7.28 -1.77 -6.66
C ARG A 90 7.50 -1.80 -5.15
N ILE A 91 7.02 -0.77 -4.48
CA ILE A 91 6.76 -0.77 -3.04
C ILE A 91 5.27 -1.00 -2.80
N ARG A 92 4.98 -1.79 -1.78
CA ARG A 92 3.65 -1.90 -1.18
C ARG A 92 3.72 -1.47 0.27
N ALA A 93 2.86 -0.55 0.66
CA ALA A 93 2.65 -0.20 2.06
C ALA A 93 1.51 -1.08 2.61
N THR A 94 1.82 -1.91 3.57
CA THR A 94 0.84 -2.80 4.22
C THR A 94 0.63 -2.40 5.67
N LEU A 95 -0.63 -2.37 6.12
CA LEU A 95 -0.98 -2.11 7.51
C LEU A 95 -0.93 -3.39 8.34
N GLY A 96 -0.44 -3.29 9.57
CA GLY A 96 -0.45 -4.37 10.55
C GLY A 96 -1.87 -4.64 11.05
N GLY A 97 -2.64 -5.42 10.29
CA GLY A 97 -4.05 -5.71 10.58
C GLY A 97 -4.31 -6.46 11.90
N ASN A 98 -3.28 -7.09 12.45
CA ASN A 98 -3.37 -7.81 13.73
C ASN A 98 -3.66 -6.93 14.95
N LEU A 99 -3.48 -5.61 14.83
CA LEU A 99 -3.79 -4.63 15.90
C LEU A 99 -5.11 -3.89 15.67
N ILE A 100 -5.75 -4.11 14.52
CA ILE A 100 -6.98 -3.40 14.14
C ILE A 100 -8.19 -4.26 14.55
N HIS A 101 -8.99 -3.74 15.45
CA HIS A 101 -10.30 -4.33 15.81
C HIS A 101 -11.42 -3.63 15.03
N TYR A 102 -11.56 -3.99 13.75
CA TYR A 102 -12.61 -3.42 12.91
C TYR A 102 -13.96 -4.08 13.24
N PRO A 103 -15.06 -3.32 13.45
CA PRO A 103 -16.32 -3.87 13.94
C PRO A 103 -17.14 -4.60 12.89
N ASP A 104 -16.81 -4.41 11.60
CA ASP A 104 -17.56 -5.00 10.49
C ASP A 104 -16.80 -6.18 9.86
N ASP A 105 -17.48 -6.94 9.03
CA ASP A 105 -16.86 -7.97 8.20
C ASP A 105 -15.86 -7.32 7.22
N VAL A 106 -14.63 -7.77 7.28
CA VAL A 106 -13.54 -7.32 6.39
C VAL A 106 -13.29 -8.34 5.26
N GLY A 107 -14.07 -9.41 5.23
CA GLY A 107 -13.97 -10.45 4.21
C GLY A 107 -14.54 -9.96 2.88
N THR A 108 -13.80 -10.20 1.80
CA THR A 108 -14.33 -10.06 0.44
C THR A 108 -14.48 -11.46 -0.13
N PRO A 109 -15.72 -11.96 -0.30
CA PRO A 109 -15.92 -13.28 -0.88
C PRO A 109 -15.36 -13.33 -2.30
N THR A 110 -14.52 -14.31 -2.56
CA THR A 110 -14.07 -14.63 -3.92
C THR A 110 -15.12 -15.49 -4.62
N ALA A 111 -15.21 -15.36 -5.94
CA ALA A 111 -16.11 -16.20 -6.72
C ALA A 111 -15.76 -17.68 -6.53
N ASP A 112 -16.78 -18.49 -6.25
CA ASP A 112 -16.64 -19.94 -6.16
C ASP A 112 -16.22 -20.53 -7.50
N LEU A 113 -15.28 -21.49 -7.49
CA LEU A 113 -14.76 -22.12 -8.71
C LEU A 113 -15.86 -22.81 -9.50
N LEU A 114 -16.88 -23.38 -8.84
CA LEU A 114 -18.02 -24.01 -9.50
C LEU A 114 -18.84 -22.97 -10.25
N LEU A 115 -19.10 -21.81 -9.66
CA LEU A 115 -19.81 -20.72 -10.35
C LEU A 115 -19.05 -20.22 -11.57
N ILE A 116 -17.73 -20.11 -11.49
CA ILE A 116 -16.88 -19.74 -12.62
C ILE A 116 -16.99 -20.79 -13.75
N LYS A 117 -16.94 -22.08 -13.41
CA LYS A 117 -17.10 -23.17 -14.38
C LYS A 117 -18.47 -23.18 -15.02
N ILE A 118 -19.54 -22.99 -14.25
CA ILE A 118 -20.91 -22.90 -14.77
C ILE A 118 -21.04 -21.71 -15.72
N PHE A 119 -20.51 -20.55 -15.34
CA PHE A 119 -20.51 -19.35 -16.18
C PHE A 119 -19.80 -19.58 -17.51
N LEU A 120 -18.57 -20.11 -17.50
CA LEU A 120 -17.80 -20.39 -18.70
C LEU A 120 -18.51 -21.43 -19.59
N ASN A 121 -19.07 -22.48 -18.98
CA ASN A 121 -19.83 -23.49 -19.74
C ASN A 121 -21.08 -22.89 -20.41
N SER A 122 -21.80 -22.01 -19.71
CA SER A 122 -22.94 -21.31 -20.28
C SER A 122 -22.56 -20.44 -21.49
N VAL A 123 -21.40 -19.75 -21.42
CA VAL A 123 -20.88 -18.95 -22.55
C VAL A 123 -20.56 -19.83 -23.74
N ILE A 124 -19.88 -20.97 -23.52
CA ILE A 124 -19.51 -21.90 -24.58
C ILE A 124 -20.74 -22.55 -25.22
N SER A 125 -21.80 -22.83 -24.44
CA SER A 125 -23.01 -23.50 -24.86
C SER A 125 -24.06 -22.58 -25.52
N SER A 126 -23.83 -21.26 -25.46
CA SER A 126 -24.78 -20.27 -26.01
C SER A 126 -24.25 -19.66 -27.30
N ASP A 127 -25.05 -19.70 -28.36
CA ASP A 127 -24.66 -19.11 -29.65
C ASP A 127 -24.40 -17.59 -29.47
N ARG A 128 -23.31 -17.12 -30.09
CA ARG A 128 -22.84 -15.71 -30.04
C ARG A 128 -22.60 -15.13 -28.66
N ALA A 129 -22.62 -15.93 -27.59
CA ALA A 129 -22.25 -15.43 -26.26
C ALA A 129 -20.77 -15.01 -26.21
N ARG A 130 -20.49 -13.95 -25.47
CA ARG A 130 -19.14 -13.44 -25.23
C ARG A 130 -18.97 -13.20 -23.76
N PHE A 131 -17.76 -13.28 -23.26
CA PHE A 131 -17.42 -12.83 -21.90
C PHE A 131 -16.26 -11.83 -21.95
N ALA A 132 -16.17 -11.03 -20.92
CA ALA A 132 -15.05 -10.12 -20.69
C ALA A 132 -14.59 -10.25 -19.25
N THR A 133 -13.31 -10.03 -19.02
CA THR A 133 -12.72 -9.87 -17.70
C THR A 133 -12.17 -8.47 -17.58
N ALA A 134 -12.29 -7.87 -16.39
CA ALA A 134 -11.74 -6.56 -16.10
C ALA A 134 -11.05 -6.59 -14.73
N ASP A 135 -9.90 -5.93 -14.64
CA ASP A 135 -9.23 -5.62 -13.38
C ASP A 135 -9.44 -4.14 -13.07
N LEU A 136 -10.02 -3.84 -11.92
CA LEU A 136 -10.29 -2.48 -11.49
C LEU A 136 -9.11 -1.96 -10.66
N SER A 137 -8.37 -1.02 -11.23
CA SER A 137 -7.24 -0.39 -10.54
C SER A 137 -7.71 0.27 -9.24
N ASN A 138 -6.97 0.03 -8.16
CA ASN A 138 -7.22 0.61 -6.84
C ASN A 138 -8.64 0.34 -6.26
N PHE A 139 -9.33 -0.72 -6.69
CA PHE A 139 -10.71 -1.01 -6.31
C PHE A 139 -10.95 -0.91 -4.80
N TYR A 140 -10.11 -1.57 -3.99
CA TYR A 140 -10.24 -1.53 -2.53
C TYR A 140 -9.93 -0.15 -1.93
N LEU A 141 -9.08 0.64 -2.58
CA LEU A 141 -8.73 1.98 -2.14
C LEU A 141 -9.80 3.03 -2.52
N MET A 142 -10.85 2.62 -3.24
CA MET A 142 -11.99 3.49 -3.58
C MET A 142 -13.14 3.37 -2.59
N THR A 143 -13.13 2.35 -1.74
CA THR A 143 -14.21 2.11 -0.78
C THR A 143 -13.90 2.76 0.57
N PRO A 144 -14.71 3.75 1.02
CA PRO A 144 -14.48 4.40 2.31
C PRO A 144 -14.76 3.44 3.47
N LEU A 145 -13.92 3.53 4.50
CA LEU A 145 -14.18 2.86 5.78
C LEU A 145 -15.32 3.54 6.51
N LYS A 146 -16.16 2.79 7.20
CA LYS A 146 -17.25 3.34 8.05
C LYS A 146 -16.71 4.17 9.21
N ARG A 147 -15.51 3.83 9.69
CA ARG A 147 -14.77 4.62 10.66
C ARG A 147 -13.30 4.68 10.25
N PRO A 148 -12.58 5.77 10.54
CA PRO A 148 -11.15 5.85 10.26
C PRO A 148 -10.39 4.89 11.18
N GLU A 149 -9.34 4.28 10.63
CA GLU A 149 -8.31 3.58 11.40
C GLU A 149 -7.05 4.43 11.49
N PHE A 150 -6.17 4.13 12.46
CA PHE A 150 -5.00 4.93 12.72
C PHE A 150 -3.71 4.11 12.62
N GLY A 151 -2.70 4.71 12.06
CA GLY A 151 -1.41 4.08 11.93
C GLY A 151 -0.26 5.05 12.16
N ARG A 152 0.94 4.49 12.26
CA ARG A 152 2.18 5.24 12.36
C ARG A 152 3.26 4.64 11.47
N VAL A 153 4.19 5.46 11.05
CA VAL A 153 5.35 5.08 10.26
C VAL A 153 6.59 5.78 10.80
N LYS A 154 7.74 5.13 10.76
CA LYS A 154 8.98 5.79 11.15
C LYS A 154 9.36 6.85 10.13
N MET A 155 9.74 8.03 10.60
CA MET A 155 10.23 9.12 9.76
C MET A 155 11.38 8.66 8.86
N SER A 156 12.28 7.82 9.38
CA SER A 156 13.41 7.26 8.64
C SER A 156 13.03 6.33 7.47
N ASP A 157 11.79 5.89 7.42
CA ASP A 157 11.29 5.00 6.36
C ASP A 157 10.51 5.78 5.28
N ILE A 158 10.35 7.10 5.47
CA ILE A 158 9.62 7.98 4.56
C ILE A 158 10.62 8.72 3.66
N PRO A 159 10.44 8.72 2.34
CA PRO A 159 11.25 9.52 1.42
C PRO A 159 11.15 11.03 1.69
N ASP A 160 12.25 11.76 1.51
CA ASP A 160 12.34 13.21 1.77
C ASP A 160 11.30 14.01 0.94
N GLU A 161 10.99 13.56 -0.27
CA GLU A 161 9.98 14.17 -1.12
C GLU A 161 8.60 14.20 -0.43
N ILE A 162 8.19 13.09 0.18
CA ILE A 162 6.94 12.98 0.96
C ILE A 162 7.02 13.80 2.25
N ILE A 163 8.18 13.79 2.93
CA ILE A 163 8.39 14.57 4.14
C ILE A 163 8.17 16.06 3.87
N ASN A 164 8.71 16.55 2.78
CA ASN A 164 8.60 17.96 2.38
C ASN A 164 7.19 18.30 1.89
N GLU A 165 6.61 17.49 1.01
CA GLU A 165 5.27 17.71 0.45
C GLU A 165 4.20 17.85 1.55
N TYR A 166 4.26 16.97 2.55
CA TYR A 166 3.27 16.93 3.64
C TYR A 166 3.72 17.61 4.93
N LYS A 167 4.89 18.30 4.93
CA LYS A 167 5.48 18.99 6.10
C LYS A 167 5.56 18.09 7.34
N LEU A 168 6.04 16.86 7.14
CA LEU A 168 5.97 15.83 8.17
C LEU A 168 6.88 16.10 9.37
N HIS A 169 7.90 16.95 9.24
CA HIS A 169 8.70 17.41 10.38
C HIS A 169 7.86 18.08 11.48
N GLU A 170 6.82 18.82 11.08
CA GLU A 170 5.92 19.51 12.01
C GLU A 170 4.98 18.54 12.74
N LYS A 171 4.72 17.37 12.16
CA LYS A 171 3.78 16.36 12.66
C LYS A 171 4.46 15.21 13.42
N ALA A 172 5.78 15.07 13.27
CA ALA A 172 6.51 13.95 13.85
C ALA A 172 6.63 14.07 15.38
N VAL A 173 6.43 12.96 16.06
CA VAL A 173 6.63 12.83 17.52
C VAL A 173 7.55 11.64 17.75
N GLU A 174 8.69 11.87 18.41
CA GLU A 174 9.69 10.85 18.75
C GLU A 174 10.12 9.99 17.54
N GLY A 175 10.25 10.62 16.37
CA GLY A 175 10.65 9.94 15.12
C GLY A 175 9.52 9.14 14.43
N TRP A 176 8.28 9.30 14.88
CA TRP A 176 7.11 8.68 14.27
C TRP A 176 6.18 9.73 13.66
N VAL A 177 5.64 9.43 12.51
CA VAL A 177 4.58 10.17 11.83
C VAL A 177 3.30 9.36 11.92
N TYR A 178 2.19 10.03 12.28
CA TYR A 178 0.87 9.41 12.42
C TYR A 178 -0.01 9.73 11.22
N PHE A 179 -0.91 8.82 10.92
CA PHE A 179 -1.87 9.00 9.83
C PHE A 179 -3.20 8.33 10.17
N LYS A 180 -4.28 8.83 9.58
CA LYS A 180 -5.57 8.17 9.56
C LYS A 180 -5.80 7.48 8.22
N VAL A 181 -6.44 6.31 8.26
CA VAL A 181 -6.85 5.52 7.09
C VAL A 181 -8.35 5.73 6.89
N MET A 182 -8.72 6.14 5.69
CA MET A 182 -10.10 6.49 5.35
C MET A 182 -10.73 5.50 4.36
N ARG A 183 -9.88 4.68 3.70
CA ARG A 183 -10.31 3.74 2.65
C ARG A 183 -9.52 2.46 2.72
#